data_7f4243f7fb8ea86fc730d482fcfe9260
#
_entry.id   7f4243f7fb8ea86fc730d482fcfe9260
#
_cell.length_a   1.000
_cell.length_b   1.000
_cell.length_c   1.000
_cell.angle_alpha   90.00
_cell.angle_beta   90.00
_cell.angle_gamma   90.00
#
_symmetry.space_group_name_H-M   'P 1'
#
loop_
_entity.id
_entity.type
_entity.pdbx_description
1 polymer ?
#
loop_
_entity_poly.entity_id
_entity_poly.type
_entity_poly.pdbx_seq_one_letter_code
_entity_poly.pdbx_strand_id
1 'polypeptide(L)'
;MTLDDLPQGGFPLPYFHDSGHGWIKAPLDFVELFGLKPTRYSYTDHAHVYLEEDRDAPELIRALREHAVDFYLYDLRYAGDCFIRKLPRYTAAEPRNRGQMPLDME
;
A
#
# COMPACT_ATOMS: atom_id res chain seq x y z
N MET A 1 -13.75 -0.68 4.83
CA MET A 1 -13.34 -2.09 4.70
C MET A 1 -13.13 -2.69 6.07
N THR A 2 -13.54 -3.91 6.24
CA THR A 2 -13.31 -4.68 7.47
C THR A 2 -12.61 -5.97 7.13
N LEU A 3 -12.14 -6.67 8.15
CA LEU A 3 -11.48 -7.96 7.93
C LEU A 3 -12.41 -8.96 7.24
N ASP A 4 -13.71 -8.85 7.49
CA ASP A 4 -14.68 -9.76 6.87
C ASP A 4 -14.81 -9.53 5.36
N ASP A 5 -14.37 -8.39 4.87
CA ASP A 5 -14.44 -8.09 3.43
C ASP A 5 -13.31 -8.76 2.65
N LEU A 6 -12.34 -9.35 3.33
CA LEU A 6 -11.20 -9.96 2.65
C LEU A 6 -11.58 -11.33 2.10
N PRO A 7 -11.08 -11.68 0.92
CA PRO A 7 -11.41 -12.99 0.34
C PRO A 7 -10.83 -14.12 1.16
N GLN A 8 -11.54 -15.23 1.18
CA GLN A 8 -11.03 -16.46 1.75
C GLN A 8 -10.18 -17.15 0.69
N GLY A 9 -9.20 -17.89 1.11
CA GLY A 9 -8.45 -18.70 0.17
C GLY A 9 -7.31 -18.01 -0.55
N GLY A 10 -6.88 -16.89 -0.03
CA GLY A 10 -5.68 -16.26 -0.55
C GLY A 10 -5.95 -14.93 -1.22
N PHE A 11 -5.39 -13.86 -0.65
CA PHE A 11 -5.50 -12.52 -1.20
C PHE A 11 -4.31 -12.28 -2.12
N PRO A 12 -4.54 -11.99 -3.42
CA PRO A 12 -3.42 -11.76 -4.32
C PRO A 12 -2.83 -10.38 -4.13
N LEU A 13 -1.52 -10.31 -4.01
CA LEU A 13 -0.81 -9.05 -3.87
C LEU A 13 0.23 -8.95 -4.98
N PRO A 14 0.03 -8.07 -5.95
CA PRO A 14 1.04 -7.88 -6.99
C PRO A 14 2.33 -7.32 -6.40
N TYR A 15 3.45 -7.93 -6.78
CA TYR A 15 4.75 -7.45 -6.39
C TYR A 15 5.44 -6.94 -7.64
N PHE A 16 5.42 -5.61 -7.81
CA PHE A 16 6.07 -4.96 -8.94
C PHE A 16 7.52 -4.71 -8.61
N HIS A 17 8.43 -5.04 -9.51
CA HIS A 17 9.83 -4.73 -9.27
C HIS A 17 10.55 -4.47 -10.57
N ASP A 18 11.55 -3.62 -10.48
CA ASP A 18 12.48 -3.34 -11.56
C ASP A 18 13.88 -3.57 -11.02
N SER A 19 14.91 -3.14 -11.76
CA SER A 19 16.27 -3.45 -11.36
C SER A 19 16.70 -2.77 -10.05
N GLY A 20 16.00 -1.72 -9.63
CA GLY A 20 16.42 -0.95 -8.47
C GLY A 20 15.58 -1.18 -7.22
N HIS A 21 14.30 -1.40 -7.38
CA HIS A 21 13.38 -1.44 -6.24
C HIS A 21 12.20 -2.35 -6.52
N GLY A 22 11.44 -2.61 -5.47
CA GLY A 22 10.19 -3.35 -5.58
C GLY A 22 9.12 -2.74 -4.71
N TRP A 23 7.86 -3.02 -5.06
CA TRP A 23 6.70 -2.50 -4.35
C TRP A 23 5.59 -3.53 -4.35
N ILE A 24 4.93 -3.65 -3.21
CA ILE A 24 3.74 -4.50 -3.12
C ILE A 24 2.52 -3.60 -3.21
N LYS A 25 1.65 -3.89 -4.18
CA LYS A 25 0.41 -3.14 -4.36
C LYS A 25 -0.67 -3.70 -3.45
N ALA A 26 -1.31 -2.82 -2.71
CA ALA A 26 -2.39 -3.22 -1.82
C ALA A 26 -3.50 -2.17 -1.89
N PRO A 27 -4.73 -2.56 -1.54
CA PRO A 27 -5.79 -1.56 -1.43
C PRO A 27 -5.41 -0.47 -0.44
N LEU A 28 -5.70 0.77 -0.79
CA LEU A 28 -5.38 1.88 0.08
C LEU A 28 -6.08 1.73 1.44
N ASP A 29 -7.24 1.09 1.46
CA ASP A 29 -7.97 0.85 2.70
C ASP A 29 -7.18 0.02 3.71
N PHE A 30 -6.19 -0.75 3.25
CA PHE A 30 -5.37 -1.54 4.17
C PHE A 30 -4.56 -0.66 5.11
N VAL A 31 -4.25 0.57 4.70
CA VAL A 31 -3.50 1.48 5.56
C VAL A 31 -4.28 1.71 6.86
N GLU A 32 -5.56 2.00 6.72
CA GLU A 32 -6.39 2.22 7.90
C GLU A 32 -6.77 0.91 8.59
N LEU A 33 -7.14 -0.09 7.79
CA LEU A 33 -7.60 -1.36 8.35
C LEU A 33 -6.56 -2.00 9.27
N PHE A 34 -5.29 -1.95 8.88
CA PHE A 34 -4.20 -2.58 9.62
C PHE A 34 -3.35 -1.59 10.40
N GLY A 35 -3.72 -0.32 10.41
CA GLY A 35 -2.95 0.68 11.13
C GLY A 35 -1.54 0.88 10.60
N LEU A 36 -1.37 0.77 9.29
CA LEU A 36 -0.05 0.92 8.68
C LEU A 36 0.35 2.38 8.67
N LYS A 37 1.66 2.61 8.67
CA LYS A 37 2.22 3.97 8.58
C LYS A 37 3.27 4.00 7.47
N PRO A 38 2.84 3.96 6.21
CA PRO A 38 3.80 3.94 5.12
C PRO A 38 4.64 5.20 5.10
N THR A 39 5.87 5.06 4.68
CA THR A 39 6.78 6.17 4.52
C THR A 39 6.64 6.77 3.13
N ARG A 40 7.35 7.87 2.89
CA ARG A 40 7.36 8.48 1.58
C ARG A 40 8.19 7.70 0.55
N TYR A 41 8.78 6.58 0.96
CA TYR A 41 9.40 5.67 -0.01
C TYR A 41 8.36 4.86 -0.77
N SER A 42 7.13 4.85 -0.28
CA SER A 42 6.02 4.21 -0.97
C SER A 42 5.29 5.22 -1.85
N TYR A 43 4.46 4.72 -2.74
CA TYR A 43 3.71 5.53 -3.69
C TYR A 43 2.23 5.21 -3.57
N THR A 44 1.41 6.05 -4.15
CA THR A 44 -0.03 5.86 -4.06
C THR A 44 -0.72 6.35 -5.33
N ASP A 45 -1.83 5.73 -5.66
CA ASP A 45 -2.82 6.31 -6.54
C ASP A 45 -4.11 6.45 -5.72
N HIS A 46 -5.22 6.79 -6.36
CA HIS A 46 -6.44 7.08 -5.58
C HIS A 46 -7.06 5.84 -4.95
N ALA A 47 -6.64 4.65 -5.32
CA ALA A 47 -7.25 3.41 -4.84
C ALA A 47 -6.27 2.46 -4.18
N HIS A 48 -4.98 2.63 -4.40
CA HIS A 48 -3.98 1.68 -3.97
C HIS A 48 -2.79 2.36 -3.35
N VAL A 49 -2.08 1.62 -2.50
CA VAL A 49 -0.78 2.00 -2.00
C VAL A 49 0.23 1.00 -2.54
N TYR A 50 1.40 1.48 -2.91
CA TYR A 50 2.49 0.65 -3.44
C TYR A 50 3.60 0.71 -2.40
N LEU A 51 3.65 -0.33 -1.57
CA LEU A 51 4.50 -0.34 -0.38
C LEU A 51 5.90 -0.79 -0.74
N GLU A 52 6.87 0.05 -0.42
CA GLU A 52 8.26 -0.19 -0.78
C GLU A 52 8.79 -1.43 -0.05
N GLU A 53 9.50 -2.28 -0.79
CA GLU A 53 9.80 -3.65 -0.35
C GLU A 53 10.61 -3.72 0.94
N ASP A 54 11.53 -2.77 1.15
CA ASP A 54 12.44 -2.85 2.28
C ASP A 54 11.92 -2.16 3.53
N ARG A 55 10.99 -1.22 3.36
CA ARG A 55 10.57 -0.38 4.49
C ARG A 55 9.13 -0.60 4.89
N ASP A 56 8.23 -0.56 3.93
CA ASP A 56 6.81 -0.53 4.26
C ASP A 56 6.10 -1.84 4.02
N ALA A 57 6.51 -2.60 3.00
CA ALA A 57 5.87 -3.89 2.72
C ALA A 57 5.99 -4.88 3.87
N PRO A 58 7.12 -4.95 4.59
CA PRO A 58 7.19 -5.89 5.72
C PRO A 58 6.13 -5.64 6.78
N GLU A 59 5.71 -4.40 7.00
CA GLU A 59 4.67 -4.12 7.96
C GLU A 59 3.32 -4.66 7.50
N LEU A 60 3.03 -4.59 6.21
CA LEU A 60 1.82 -5.18 5.68
C LEU A 60 1.85 -6.70 5.85
N ILE A 61 2.97 -7.33 5.50
CA ILE A 61 3.09 -8.78 5.62
C ILE A 61 2.89 -9.20 7.07
N ARG A 62 3.49 -8.48 8.00
CA ARG A 62 3.32 -8.78 9.42
C ARG A 62 1.85 -8.69 9.82
N ALA A 63 1.18 -7.61 9.41
CA ALA A 63 -0.22 -7.41 9.77
C ALA A 63 -1.10 -8.53 9.21
N LEU A 64 -0.87 -8.92 7.97
CA LEU A 64 -1.64 -10.00 7.38
C LEU A 64 -1.46 -11.30 8.14
N ARG A 65 -0.23 -11.59 8.54
CA ARG A 65 0.03 -12.81 9.31
C ARG A 65 -0.57 -12.75 10.70
N GLU A 66 -0.50 -11.59 11.35
CA GLU A 66 -1.09 -11.43 12.68
C GLU A 66 -2.60 -11.62 12.66
N HIS A 67 -3.23 -11.30 11.56
CA HIS A 67 -4.67 -11.45 11.42
C HIS A 67 -5.07 -12.74 10.72
N ALA A 68 -4.11 -13.64 10.52
CA ALA A 68 -4.33 -14.93 9.87
C ALA A 68 -4.97 -14.79 8.49
N VAL A 69 -4.60 -13.77 7.75
CA VAL A 69 -5.09 -13.54 6.40
C VAL A 69 -4.19 -14.27 5.43
N ASP A 70 -4.74 -15.18 4.65
CA ASP A 70 -3.99 -15.84 3.59
C ASP A 70 -3.73 -14.87 2.46
N PHE A 71 -2.51 -14.85 1.97
CA PHE A 71 -2.16 -14.01 0.84
C PHE A 71 -1.05 -14.68 0.05
N TYR A 72 -0.88 -14.24 -1.19
CA TYR A 72 0.28 -14.67 -1.97
C TYR A 72 0.74 -13.50 -2.84
N LEU A 73 2.04 -13.46 -3.06
CA LEU A 73 2.66 -12.46 -3.92
C LEU A 73 2.83 -13.04 -5.30
N TYR A 74 2.63 -12.22 -6.32
CA TYR A 74 2.99 -12.65 -7.66
C TYR A 74 3.80 -11.56 -8.33
N ASP A 75 4.89 -12.01 -8.97
CA ASP A 75 5.91 -11.10 -9.49
C ASP A 75 5.49 -10.47 -10.79
N LEU A 76 5.71 -9.16 -10.89
CA LEU A 76 5.50 -8.41 -12.12
C LEU A 76 6.79 -7.62 -12.35
N ARG A 77 7.66 -8.19 -13.18
CA ARG A 77 9.00 -7.63 -13.37
C ARG A 77 9.05 -6.71 -14.57
N TYR A 78 9.74 -5.59 -14.41
CA TYR A 78 9.90 -4.60 -15.47
C TYR A 78 11.36 -4.54 -15.87
N ALA A 79 11.61 -4.54 -17.20
CA ALA A 79 12.97 -4.43 -17.71
C ALA A 79 13.52 -3.02 -17.55
N GLY A 80 12.65 -2.00 -17.65
CA GLY A 80 13.04 -0.61 -17.42
C GLY A 80 12.42 -0.12 -16.12
N ASP A 81 12.31 1.19 -15.97
CA ASP A 81 11.70 1.75 -14.78
C ASP A 81 10.24 1.36 -14.70
N CYS A 82 9.83 0.92 -13.52
CA CYS A 82 8.43 0.59 -13.28
C CYS A 82 7.60 1.87 -13.25
N PHE A 83 6.36 1.79 -13.75
CA PHE A 83 5.46 2.94 -13.78
C PHE A 83 5.23 3.55 -12.40
N ILE A 84 5.42 2.76 -11.34
CA ILE A 84 5.19 3.22 -9.97
C ILE A 84 6.06 4.43 -9.65
N ARG A 85 7.25 4.50 -10.22
CA ARG A 85 8.17 5.62 -9.97
C ARG A 85 7.59 6.97 -10.40
N LYS A 86 6.56 6.98 -11.22
CA LYS A 86 5.91 8.20 -11.68
C LYS A 86 4.66 8.56 -10.90
N LEU A 87 4.27 7.73 -9.95
CA LEU A 87 3.11 8.00 -9.12
C LEU A 87 3.45 8.98 -8.01
N PRO A 88 2.45 9.62 -7.42
CA PRO A 88 2.70 10.44 -6.23
C PRO A 88 3.25 9.59 -5.10
N ARG A 89 4.18 10.15 -4.36
CA ARG A 89 4.67 9.47 -3.18
C ARG A 89 3.60 9.48 -2.10
N TYR A 90 3.58 8.43 -1.31
CA TYR A 90 2.67 8.39 -0.19
C TYR A 90 3.06 9.46 0.82
N THR A 91 2.07 10.20 1.30
CA THR A 91 2.27 11.10 2.43
C THR A 91 1.22 10.75 3.47
N ALA A 92 1.60 10.88 4.72
CA ALA A 92 0.64 10.64 5.79
C ALA A 92 -0.57 11.49 5.51
N ALA A 93 -1.71 10.87 5.52
CA ALA A 93 -2.90 11.54 5.11
C ALA A 93 -3.07 12.80 5.91
N GLU A 94 -3.15 13.86 5.21
CA GLU A 94 -3.72 15.00 5.77
C GLU A 94 -5.10 14.63 6.01
N PRO A 95 -5.57 14.81 7.14
CA PRO A 95 -6.90 14.35 7.44
C PRO A 95 -7.75 14.80 6.32
N ARG A 96 -8.07 13.93 5.62
CA ARG A 96 -8.93 14.25 4.55
C ARG A 96 -10.17 14.82 5.03
N ASN A 97 -9.63 14.80 5.67
CA ASN A 97 -10.19 15.20 6.25
C ASN A 97 -10.54 16.00 6.55
N ARG A 98 -10.34 16.21 6.45
CA ARG A 98 -10.25 16.92 6.74
C ARG A 98 -10.79 17.65 6.52
N GLY A 99 -11.03 17.66 6.39
CA GLY A 99 -11.30 18.30 6.19
C GLY A 99 -11.47 19.02 6.24
N GLN A 100 -11.13 19.11 6.45
CA GLN A 100 -11.06 19.73 6.44
C GLN A 100 -10.81 20.50 6.45
N MET A 101 -10.74 21.03 6.47
CA MET A 101 -10.44 21.74 6.37
C MET A 101 -10.32 22.46 6.41
N PRO A 102 -10.34 22.75 6.42
CA PRO A 102 -10.07 23.59 6.41
C PRO A 102 -9.95 24.30 6.55
N LEU A 103 -9.88 24.47 6.63
CA LEU A 103 -9.78 25.01 6.59
C LEU A 103 -9.48 25.61 6.75
N ASP A 104 -9.44 25.79 6.83
CA ASP A 104 -9.27 26.24 6.68
C ASP A 104 -9.14 26.76 6.59
N MET A 105 -9.18 27.05 6.62
CA MET A 105 -9.20 27.36 6.23
C MET A 105 -9.39 27.72 6.19
N GLU A 106 -9.40 28.03 6.29
CA GLU A 106 -9.71 28.22 6.02
C GLU A 106 -9.91 28.38 6.12
#